data_c436edd37032c44e6f70941d4819745a
#
_entry.id   c436edd37032c44e6f70941d4819745a
#
_cell.length_a   1.000
_cell.length_b   1.000
_cell.length_c   1.000
_cell.angle_alpha   90.00
_cell.angle_beta   90.00
_cell.angle_gamma   90.00
#
_symmetry.space_group_name_H-M   'P 1'
#
loop_
_entity.id
_entity.type
_entity.pdbx_description
1 polymer ?
#
loop_
_entity_poly.entity_id
_entity_poly.type
_entity_poly.pdbx_seq_one_letter_code
_entity_poly.pdbx_strand_id
1 'polypeptide(L)'
;MTDDRLYFRQLLAGRDIAVGDMMARQMVNFVYLIGDRASGEAVVVDPAYDPQGILDVLAEDDMTLTGALATHYHPDHVGGDMMGFSITGVAELLELTSVPVHVQDDEGHLVTRVTGVTDANLVRHASGDVVRVGAVDIELIHTPGHTPGSQCFFVDNRLVAGDTLFLEGCGRTDLPGGDPRAMYESITQRLARIPDDAILFPGHLYS
;
A
#
# COMPACT_ATOMS: atom_id res chain seq x y z
N MET A 1 12.78 22.31 8.84
CA MET A 1 12.40 21.62 10.08
C MET A 1 11.59 20.42 9.60
N THR A 2 12.10 19.20 9.72
CA THR A 2 11.31 17.99 9.51
C THR A 2 10.18 18.05 10.54
N ASP A 3 8.94 18.00 10.06
CA ASP A 3 7.79 17.98 10.96
C ASP A 3 7.89 16.68 11.78
N ASP A 4 8.21 16.81 13.07
CA ASP A 4 8.30 15.69 14.03
C ASP A 4 6.94 14.98 14.22
N ARG A 5 5.92 15.46 13.50
CA ARG A 5 4.56 15.00 13.56
C ARG A 5 4.32 13.74 12.73
N LEU A 6 4.95 13.62 11.56
CA LEU A 6 4.74 12.47 10.69
C LEU A 6 5.27 11.20 11.35
N TYR A 7 4.39 10.22 11.53
CA TYR A 7 4.78 8.84 11.79
C TYR A 7 4.94 8.12 10.44
N PHE A 8 6.11 7.55 10.18
CA PHE A 8 6.38 6.81 8.96
C PHE A 8 7.32 5.63 9.25
N ARG A 9 6.86 4.42 8.99
CA ARG A 9 7.66 3.19 9.10
C ARG A 9 7.63 2.44 7.79
N GLN A 10 8.77 1.90 7.40
CA GLN A 10 8.92 0.95 6.30
C GLN A 10 9.30 -0.41 6.91
N LEU A 11 8.46 -1.41 6.73
CA LEU A 11 8.67 -2.78 7.21
C LEU A 11 8.92 -3.68 6.00
N LEU A 12 9.92 -4.55 6.08
CA LEU A 12 10.19 -5.56 5.07
C LEU A 12 9.57 -6.89 5.52
N ALA A 13 8.58 -7.37 4.79
CA ALA A 13 8.00 -8.69 5.01
C ALA A 13 9.08 -9.78 4.88
N GLY A 14 9.03 -10.77 5.77
CA GLY A 14 10.06 -11.80 5.91
C GLY A 14 11.27 -11.41 6.75
N ARG A 15 11.42 -10.13 7.15
CA ARG A 15 12.48 -9.64 8.04
C ARG A 15 11.93 -8.97 9.30
N ASP A 16 11.07 -7.97 9.15
CA ASP A 16 10.55 -7.16 10.25
C ASP A 16 9.20 -7.69 10.76
N ILE A 17 8.41 -8.25 9.85
CA ILE A 17 7.15 -8.97 10.10
C ILE A 17 7.17 -10.26 9.30
N ALA A 18 6.31 -11.23 9.59
CA ALA A 18 6.22 -12.52 8.90
C ALA A 18 7.56 -13.26 8.78
N VAL A 19 8.43 -13.18 9.79
CA VAL A 19 9.84 -13.65 9.73
C VAL A 19 9.95 -15.15 9.40
N GLY A 20 8.93 -15.96 9.74
CA GLY A 20 8.87 -17.40 9.44
C GLY A 20 8.30 -17.73 8.06
N ASP A 21 7.75 -16.78 7.34
CA ASP A 21 7.09 -16.99 6.06
C ASP A 21 8.09 -17.01 4.90
N MET A 22 8.12 -18.14 4.17
CA MET A 22 9.02 -18.31 3.02
C MET A 22 8.62 -17.45 1.82
N MET A 23 7.31 -17.25 1.59
CA MET A 23 6.81 -16.39 0.50
C MET A 23 7.19 -14.93 0.76
N ALA A 24 6.94 -14.43 1.98
CA ALA A 24 7.34 -13.08 2.38
C ALA A 24 8.84 -12.82 2.15
N ARG A 25 9.68 -13.80 2.49
CA ARG A 25 11.13 -13.74 2.27
C ARG A 25 11.55 -13.73 0.80
N GLN A 26 10.78 -14.37 -0.07
CA GLN A 26 11.08 -14.42 -1.51
C GLN A 26 10.53 -13.20 -2.25
N MET A 27 9.33 -12.75 -1.87
CA MET A 27 8.66 -11.62 -2.52
C MET A 27 9.23 -10.28 -2.09
N VAL A 28 9.82 -10.20 -0.88
CA VAL A 28 10.48 -9.01 -0.31
C VAL A 28 9.62 -7.75 -0.39
N ASN A 29 8.32 -7.90 -0.11
CA ASN A 29 7.38 -6.78 -0.09
C ASN A 29 7.67 -5.81 1.05
N PHE A 30 7.47 -4.54 0.79
CA PHE A 30 7.40 -3.53 1.82
C PHE A 30 5.96 -3.28 2.26
N VAL A 31 5.76 -3.16 3.55
CA VAL A 31 4.55 -2.65 4.21
C VAL A 31 4.89 -1.29 4.80
N TYR A 32 4.02 -0.30 4.62
CA TYR A 32 4.26 1.03 5.19
C TYR A 32 3.21 1.38 6.24
N LEU A 33 3.65 2.04 7.30
CA LEU A 33 2.77 2.63 8.31
C LEU A 33 2.94 4.15 8.24
N ILE A 34 1.83 4.86 8.07
CA ILE A 34 1.80 6.31 7.88
C ILE A 34 0.79 6.90 8.87
N GLY A 35 1.16 7.91 9.63
CA GLY A 35 0.24 8.46 10.62
C GLY A 35 0.69 9.79 11.22
N ASP A 36 -0.06 10.21 12.22
CA ASP A 36 0.15 11.44 12.97
C ASP A 36 0.51 11.11 14.43
N ARG A 37 1.76 11.35 14.82
CA ARG A 37 2.24 11.10 16.20
C ARG A 37 1.46 11.88 17.25
N ALA A 38 0.91 13.05 16.90
CA ALA A 38 0.17 13.87 17.85
C ALA A 38 -1.24 13.35 18.15
N SER A 39 -1.89 12.68 17.20
CA SER A 39 -3.18 12.00 17.43
C SER A 39 -3.02 10.53 17.83
N GLY A 40 -1.88 9.90 17.56
CA GLY A 40 -1.66 8.47 17.73
C GLY A 40 -2.39 7.62 16.67
N GLU A 41 -2.85 8.22 15.57
CA GLU A 41 -3.55 7.54 14.49
C GLU A 41 -2.60 7.17 13.35
N ALA A 42 -2.79 5.98 12.78
CA ALA A 42 -2.03 5.51 11.63
C ALA A 42 -2.88 4.70 10.66
N VAL A 43 -2.46 4.65 9.42
CA VAL A 43 -2.93 3.71 8.39
C VAL A 43 -1.80 2.78 7.97
N VAL A 44 -2.16 1.61 7.47
CA VAL A 44 -1.23 0.67 6.85
C VAL A 44 -1.39 0.68 5.34
N VAL A 45 -0.29 0.61 4.61
CA VAL A 45 -0.28 0.40 3.15
C VAL A 45 0.14 -1.03 2.87
N ASP A 46 -0.68 -1.74 2.09
CA ASP A 46 -0.47 -3.12 1.63
C ASP A 46 -0.23 -4.11 2.77
N PRO A 47 -1.24 -4.43 3.61
CA PRO A 47 -1.09 -5.18 4.85
C PRO A 47 -1.00 -6.71 4.64
N ALA A 48 -0.19 -7.17 3.68
CA ALA A 48 -0.02 -8.59 3.42
C ALA A 48 0.95 -9.27 4.40
N TYR A 49 0.85 -10.60 4.48
CA TYR A 49 1.67 -11.58 5.18
C TYR A 49 1.46 -11.67 6.70
N ASP A 50 1.36 -10.57 7.43
CA ASP A 50 1.29 -10.64 8.90
C ASP A 50 0.48 -9.47 9.51
N PRO A 51 -0.85 -9.47 9.35
CA PRO A 51 -1.71 -8.43 9.92
C PRO A 51 -1.55 -8.26 11.45
N GLN A 52 -1.34 -9.34 12.21
CA GLN A 52 -1.12 -9.25 13.64
C GLN A 52 0.22 -8.58 13.96
N GLY A 53 1.29 -8.96 13.27
CA GLY A 53 2.61 -8.34 13.46
C GLY A 53 2.59 -6.84 13.11
N ILE A 54 1.79 -6.42 12.14
CA ILE A 54 1.56 -5.00 11.82
C ILE A 54 0.91 -4.27 13.01
N LEU A 55 -0.14 -4.86 13.61
CA LEU A 55 -0.81 -4.29 14.78
C LEU A 55 0.12 -4.24 16.00
N ASP A 56 0.96 -5.25 16.18
CA ASP A 56 1.94 -5.30 17.28
C ASP A 56 2.97 -4.17 17.14
N VAL A 57 3.49 -3.92 15.93
CA VAL A 57 4.40 -2.78 15.65
C VAL A 57 3.74 -1.44 15.94
N LEU A 58 2.47 -1.26 15.54
CA LEU A 58 1.73 -0.04 15.85
C LEU A 58 1.56 0.15 17.34
N ALA A 59 1.22 -0.91 18.07
CA ALA A 59 1.07 -0.87 19.53
C ALA A 59 2.39 -0.54 20.26
N GLU A 60 3.52 -1.09 19.79
CA GLU A 60 4.86 -0.76 20.32
C GLU A 60 5.24 0.71 20.10
N ASP A 61 4.75 1.34 19.04
CA ASP A 61 4.99 2.73 18.69
C ASP A 61 3.91 3.70 19.27
N ASP A 62 3.01 3.21 20.15
CA ASP A 62 1.87 3.97 20.71
C ASP A 62 0.91 4.51 19.62
N MET A 63 0.75 3.78 18.52
CA MET A 63 -0.12 4.14 17.41
C MET A 63 -1.34 3.21 17.32
N THR A 64 -2.45 3.75 16.82
CA THR A 64 -3.71 3.01 16.60
C THR A 64 -4.05 2.97 15.11
N LEU A 65 -4.35 1.78 14.58
CA LEU A 65 -4.76 1.64 13.19
C LEU A 65 -6.17 2.23 12.97
N THR A 66 -6.29 3.12 11.98
CA THR A 66 -7.56 3.77 11.61
C THR A 66 -7.98 3.52 10.16
N GLY A 67 -7.15 2.86 9.37
CA GLY A 67 -7.46 2.50 7.98
C GLY A 67 -6.36 1.65 7.33
N ALA A 68 -6.70 1.02 6.22
CA ALA A 68 -5.74 0.37 5.33
C ALA A 68 -5.84 1.00 3.94
N LEU A 69 -4.71 1.14 3.25
CA LEU A 69 -4.64 1.60 1.87
C LEU A 69 -4.07 0.49 1.01
N ALA A 70 -4.71 0.19 -0.12
CA ALA A 70 -4.18 -0.76 -1.11
C ALA A 70 -3.58 -0.01 -2.30
N THR A 71 -2.32 -0.28 -2.62
CA THR A 71 -1.71 0.23 -3.86
C THR A 71 -2.34 -0.43 -5.07
N HIS A 72 -2.59 -1.73 -5.00
CA HIS A 72 -3.27 -2.52 -6.03
C HIS A 72 -3.73 -3.89 -5.47
N TYR A 73 -4.42 -4.70 -6.29
CA TYR A 73 -5.12 -5.91 -5.84
C TYR A 73 -4.28 -7.18 -5.73
N HIS A 74 -3.00 -7.20 -6.08
CA HIS A 74 -2.24 -8.45 -6.06
C HIS A 74 -2.15 -9.05 -4.65
N PRO A 75 -2.23 -10.39 -4.53
CA PRO A 75 -2.33 -11.04 -3.21
C PRO A 75 -1.15 -10.80 -2.29
N ASP A 76 0.03 -10.57 -2.83
CA ASP A 76 1.23 -10.23 -2.05
C ASP A 76 1.21 -8.80 -1.49
N HIS A 77 0.18 -8.00 -1.81
CA HIS A 77 -0.09 -6.67 -1.24
C HIS A 77 -1.32 -6.64 -0.35
N VAL A 78 -2.40 -7.34 -0.75
CA VAL A 78 -3.69 -7.26 -0.05
C VAL A 78 -4.15 -8.57 0.58
N GLY A 79 -3.41 -9.65 0.38
CA GLY A 79 -3.80 -11.01 0.79
C GLY A 79 -4.62 -11.73 -0.28
N GLY A 80 -4.81 -13.03 -0.08
CA GLY A 80 -5.51 -13.92 -1.02
C GLY A 80 -4.63 -15.06 -1.51
N ASP A 81 -5.09 -15.78 -2.53
CA ASP A 81 -4.37 -16.93 -3.06
C ASP A 81 -3.44 -16.54 -4.22
N MET A 82 -2.17 -16.92 -4.13
CA MET A 82 -1.17 -16.72 -5.16
C MET A 82 -0.36 -17.99 -5.39
N MET A 83 -0.37 -18.54 -6.61
CA MET A 83 0.42 -19.73 -7.00
C MET A 83 0.19 -20.96 -6.10
N GLY A 84 -1.00 -21.11 -5.49
CA GLY A 84 -1.34 -22.19 -4.57
C GLY A 84 -0.93 -21.93 -3.12
N PHE A 85 -0.46 -20.74 -2.80
CA PHE A 85 -0.20 -20.29 -1.42
C PHE A 85 -1.26 -19.28 -1.01
N SER A 86 -1.77 -19.40 0.21
CA SER A 86 -2.67 -18.42 0.82
C SER A 86 -1.84 -17.41 1.59
N ILE A 87 -2.00 -16.14 1.25
CA ILE A 87 -1.32 -15.01 1.89
C ILE A 87 -2.35 -14.28 2.72
N THR A 88 -2.09 -14.13 4.02
CA THR A 88 -2.92 -13.30 4.91
C THR A 88 -2.79 -11.83 4.52
N GLY A 89 -3.84 -11.04 4.75
CA GLY A 89 -3.83 -9.62 4.40
C GLY A 89 -5.08 -8.89 4.88
N VAL A 90 -5.71 -8.16 3.99
CA VAL A 90 -6.87 -7.30 4.31
C VAL A 90 -8.01 -8.07 4.99
N ALA A 91 -8.32 -9.30 4.54
CA ALA A 91 -9.41 -10.08 5.12
C ALA A 91 -9.13 -10.40 6.60
N GLU A 92 -7.96 -10.93 6.91
CA GLU A 92 -7.54 -11.26 8.28
C GLU A 92 -7.34 -9.99 9.13
N LEU A 93 -6.86 -8.89 8.53
CA LEU A 93 -6.78 -7.61 9.23
C LEU A 93 -8.16 -7.15 9.71
N LEU A 94 -9.20 -7.29 8.87
CA LEU A 94 -10.57 -6.92 9.22
C LEU A 94 -11.24 -7.86 10.24
N GLU A 95 -10.71 -9.07 10.42
CA GLU A 95 -11.11 -9.95 11.54
C GLU A 95 -10.54 -9.47 12.88
N LEU A 96 -9.35 -8.84 12.86
CA LEU A 96 -8.68 -8.32 14.05
C LEU A 96 -9.14 -6.92 14.44
N THR A 97 -9.50 -6.08 13.44
CA THR A 97 -9.91 -4.69 13.66
C THR A 97 -10.89 -4.22 12.60
N SER A 98 -11.81 -3.33 13.00
CA SER A 98 -12.80 -2.77 12.07
C SER A 98 -12.37 -1.40 11.56
N VAL A 99 -11.73 -1.39 10.40
CA VAL A 99 -11.23 -0.16 9.75
C VAL A 99 -11.64 -0.12 8.28
N PRO A 100 -11.77 1.07 7.66
CA PRO A 100 -11.99 1.18 6.22
C PRO A 100 -10.76 0.75 5.42
N VAL A 101 -11.01 0.18 4.24
CA VAL A 101 -9.97 -0.15 3.25
C VAL A 101 -10.09 0.81 2.07
N HIS A 102 -9.12 1.68 1.91
CA HIS A 102 -9.08 2.69 0.86
C HIS A 102 -8.47 2.10 -0.41
N VAL A 103 -9.23 2.12 -1.50
CA VAL A 103 -8.84 1.57 -2.80
C VAL A 103 -9.11 2.58 -3.91
N GLN A 104 -8.39 2.50 -5.00
CA GLN A 104 -8.76 3.20 -6.22
C GLN A 104 -10.06 2.61 -6.80
N ASP A 105 -10.95 3.42 -7.38
CA ASP A 105 -12.27 2.98 -7.82
C ASP A 105 -12.22 1.82 -8.81
N ASP A 106 -11.30 1.88 -9.78
CA ASP A 106 -11.09 0.82 -10.78
C ASP A 106 -10.54 -0.49 -10.17
N GLU A 107 -9.96 -0.46 -8.95
CA GLU A 107 -9.35 -1.61 -8.28
C GLU A 107 -10.32 -2.33 -7.34
N GLY A 108 -11.32 -1.64 -6.81
CA GLY A 108 -12.14 -2.17 -5.73
C GLY A 108 -12.78 -3.52 -6.01
N HIS A 109 -13.28 -3.76 -7.24
CA HIS A 109 -13.88 -5.04 -7.61
C HIS A 109 -12.84 -6.18 -7.71
N LEU A 110 -11.57 -5.87 -7.97
CA LEU A 110 -10.47 -6.84 -8.00
C LEU A 110 -10.05 -7.19 -6.57
N VAL A 111 -9.96 -6.19 -5.68
CA VAL A 111 -9.67 -6.41 -4.25
C VAL A 111 -10.73 -7.31 -3.62
N THR A 112 -12.04 -7.03 -3.81
CA THR A 112 -13.10 -7.91 -3.28
C THR A 112 -12.99 -9.34 -3.81
N ARG A 113 -12.64 -9.50 -5.07
CA ARG A 113 -12.51 -10.82 -5.71
C ARG A 113 -11.37 -11.65 -5.14
N VAL A 114 -10.21 -11.05 -4.84
CA VAL A 114 -9.03 -11.80 -4.38
C VAL A 114 -9.02 -12.01 -2.88
N THR A 115 -9.53 -11.06 -2.10
CA THR A 115 -9.52 -11.11 -0.63
C THR A 115 -10.80 -11.69 -0.03
N GLY A 116 -11.91 -11.69 -0.77
CA GLY A 116 -13.22 -12.07 -0.25
C GLY A 116 -13.90 -11.00 0.63
N VAL A 117 -13.29 -9.84 0.86
CA VAL A 117 -13.96 -8.74 1.56
C VAL A 117 -15.09 -8.16 0.73
N THR A 118 -16.04 -7.49 1.37
CA THR A 118 -17.21 -6.92 0.68
C THR A 118 -17.02 -5.45 0.35
N ASP A 119 -17.80 -4.91 -0.59
CA ASP A 119 -17.80 -3.48 -0.90
C ASP A 119 -18.11 -2.59 0.32
N ALA A 120 -18.80 -3.11 1.34
CA ALA A 120 -19.06 -2.39 2.56
C ALA A 120 -17.79 -2.08 3.39
N ASN A 121 -16.71 -2.82 3.16
CA ASN A 121 -15.41 -2.61 3.78
C ASN A 121 -14.56 -1.58 3.01
N LEU A 122 -14.93 -1.26 1.75
CA LEU A 122 -14.12 -0.43 0.86
C LEU A 122 -14.57 1.02 0.88
N VAL A 123 -13.61 1.92 0.85
CA VAL A 123 -13.77 3.34 0.49
C VAL A 123 -13.06 3.56 -0.83
N ARG A 124 -13.85 3.85 -1.87
CA ARG A 124 -13.35 4.03 -3.24
C ARG A 124 -12.93 5.45 -3.48
N HIS A 125 -11.82 5.63 -4.15
CA HIS A 125 -11.21 6.93 -4.41
C HIS A 125 -10.94 7.18 -5.88
N ALA A 126 -10.92 8.46 -6.23
CA ALA A 126 -10.40 8.96 -7.49
C ALA A 126 -8.98 9.53 -7.31
N SER A 127 -8.29 9.76 -8.43
CA SER A 127 -6.97 10.41 -8.39
C SER A 127 -7.09 11.85 -7.87
N GLY A 128 -6.22 12.21 -6.91
CA GLY A 128 -6.21 13.51 -6.26
C GLY A 128 -7.04 13.58 -4.98
N ASP A 129 -7.76 12.51 -4.64
CA ASP A 129 -8.39 12.40 -3.32
C ASP A 129 -7.32 12.37 -2.22
N VAL A 130 -7.74 12.72 -1.01
CA VAL A 130 -6.86 12.77 0.15
C VAL A 130 -7.45 11.91 1.27
N VAL A 131 -6.66 10.99 1.79
CA VAL A 131 -6.95 10.30 3.05
C VAL A 131 -6.25 11.05 4.17
N ARG A 132 -7.04 11.47 5.16
CA ARG A 132 -6.53 12.23 6.32
C ARG A 132 -6.38 11.33 7.52
N VAL A 133 -5.19 11.36 8.15
CA VAL A 133 -4.87 10.63 9.37
C VAL A 133 -4.40 11.63 10.42
N GLY A 134 -5.24 11.93 11.39
CA GLY A 134 -5.02 13.09 12.27
C GLY A 134 -4.93 14.39 11.47
N ALA A 135 -3.77 15.03 11.46
CA ALA A 135 -3.48 16.20 10.62
C ALA A 135 -2.52 15.91 9.46
N VAL A 136 -2.24 14.65 9.20
CA VAL A 136 -1.42 14.20 8.06
C VAL A 136 -2.33 13.92 6.87
N ASP A 137 -2.12 14.61 5.76
CA ASP A 137 -2.82 14.42 4.50
C ASP A 137 -2.00 13.50 3.58
N ILE A 138 -2.61 12.41 3.12
CA ILE A 138 -2.04 11.44 2.18
C ILE A 138 -2.78 11.61 0.85
N GLU A 139 -2.11 12.13 -0.16
CA GLU A 139 -2.69 12.28 -1.50
C GLU A 139 -2.61 10.96 -2.27
N LEU A 140 -3.73 10.58 -2.91
CA LEU A 140 -3.87 9.39 -3.72
C LEU A 140 -3.69 9.73 -5.20
N ILE A 141 -2.74 9.06 -5.86
CA ILE A 141 -2.40 9.30 -7.26
C ILE A 141 -2.68 8.03 -8.05
N HIS A 142 -3.73 8.03 -8.86
CA HIS A 142 -4.02 6.90 -9.76
C HIS A 142 -2.91 6.75 -10.81
N THR A 143 -2.26 5.59 -10.84
CA THR A 143 -1.12 5.28 -11.70
C THR A 143 -1.32 3.93 -12.41
N PRO A 144 -2.34 3.82 -13.31
CA PRO A 144 -2.63 2.57 -14.00
C PRO A 144 -1.46 2.11 -14.87
N GLY A 145 -1.36 0.80 -15.06
CA GLY A 145 -0.35 0.19 -15.93
C GLY A 145 0.14 -1.15 -15.43
N HIS A 146 0.50 -1.29 -14.15
CA HIS A 146 0.75 -2.60 -13.53
C HIS A 146 -0.58 -3.33 -13.31
N THR A 147 -1.56 -2.63 -12.73
CA THR A 147 -2.97 -3.00 -12.72
C THR A 147 -3.83 -1.82 -13.18
N PRO A 148 -5.14 -2.02 -13.50
CA PRO A 148 -6.00 -0.92 -13.94
C PRO A 148 -6.18 0.17 -12.89
N GLY A 149 -6.22 -0.19 -11.62
CA GLY A 149 -6.43 0.73 -10.50
C GLY A 149 -5.19 0.89 -9.61
N SER A 150 -3.98 0.58 -10.09
CA SER A 150 -2.75 0.89 -9.35
C SER A 150 -2.71 2.35 -8.93
N GLN A 151 -2.28 2.62 -7.71
CA GLN A 151 -2.14 3.98 -7.18
C GLN A 151 -0.88 4.13 -6.33
N CYS A 152 -0.36 5.35 -6.31
CA CYS A 152 0.71 5.78 -5.41
C CYS A 152 0.13 6.69 -4.34
N PHE A 153 0.84 6.80 -3.22
CA PHE A 153 0.50 7.70 -2.11
C PHE A 153 1.62 8.71 -1.91
N PHE A 154 1.26 9.98 -1.88
CA PHE A 154 2.23 11.06 -1.66
C PHE A 154 1.96 11.75 -0.32
N VAL A 155 2.97 11.80 0.53
CA VAL A 155 2.90 12.40 1.87
C VAL A 155 4.24 12.99 2.28
N ASP A 156 4.27 14.24 2.66
CA ASP A 156 5.46 14.93 3.21
C ASP A 156 6.76 14.60 2.43
N ASN A 157 6.75 14.88 1.12
CA ASN A 157 7.88 14.63 0.18
C ASN A 157 8.30 13.15 0.07
N ARG A 158 7.40 12.20 0.37
CA ARG A 158 7.59 10.75 0.22
C ARG A 158 6.56 10.20 -0.77
N LEU A 159 7.02 9.41 -1.73
CA LEU A 159 6.19 8.70 -2.69
C LEU A 159 6.20 7.22 -2.38
N VAL A 160 5.11 6.69 -1.81
CA VAL A 160 4.89 5.25 -1.70
C VAL A 160 4.26 4.79 -3.01
N ALA A 161 5.04 4.04 -3.79
CA ALA A 161 4.74 3.83 -5.22
C ALA A 161 4.11 2.46 -5.53
N GLY A 162 4.02 1.55 -4.55
CA GLY A 162 3.61 0.17 -4.84
C GLY A 162 4.45 -0.40 -5.98
N ASP A 163 3.79 -1.07 -6.92
CA ASP A 163 4.42 -1.64 -8.10
C ASP A 163 4.38 -0.73 -9.33
N THR A 164 4.14 0.57 -9.14
CA THR A 164 4.24 1.53 -10.24
C THR A 164 5.69 1.86 -10.55
N LEU A 165 6.52 2.16 -9.52
CA LEU A 165 7.90 2.60 -9.70
C LEU A 165 8.82 1.93 -8.67
N PHE A 166 9.94 1.38 -9.15
CA PHE A 166 11.01 0.81 -8.35
C PHE A 166 12.29 1.66 -8.45
N LEU A 167 13.30 1.32 -7.65
CA LEU A 167 14.58 2.05 -7.68
C LEU A 167 15.26 1.96 -9.05
N GLU A 168 15.13 0.83 -9.75
CA GLU A 168 15.74 0.59 -11.06
C GLU A 168 14.72 0.12 -12.10
N GLY A 169 13.52 0.70 -12.13
CA GLY A 169 12.52 0.35 -13.12
C GLY A 169 11.09 0.61 -12.68
N CYS A 170 10.17 -0.12 -13.29
CA CYS A 170 8.74 -0.05 -13.00
C CYS A 170 8.13 -1.45 -12.94
N GLY A 171 6.91 -1.54 -12.42
CA GLY A 171 6.15 -2.77 -12.38
C GLY A 171 5.92 -3.37 -13.76
N ARG A 172 5.87 -4.69 -13.82
CA ARG A 172 5.56 -5.42 -15.05
C ARG A 172 4.15 -5.13 -15.52
N THR A 173 3.97 -5.14 -16.85
CA THR A 173 2.70 -4.78 -17.50
C THR A 173 2.15 -5.92 -18.35
N ASP A 174 2.71 -7.12 -18.23
CA ASP A 174 2.33 -8.33 -18.96
C ASP A 174 1.41 -9.28 -18.17
N LEU A 175 1.02 -8.88 -16.95
CA LEU A 175 0.02 -9.58 -16.13
C LEU A 175 -1.41 -9.19 -16.54
N PRO A 176 -2.44 -9.98 -16.15
CA PRO A 176 -3.82 -9.66 -16.43
C PRO A 176 -4.21 -8.25 -15.94
N GLY A 177 -4.70 -7.41 -16.86
CA GLY A 177 -5.02 -6.01 -16.59
C GLY A 177 -3.85 -5.03 -16.76
N GLY A 178 -2.64 -5.53 -17.02
CA GLY A 178 -1.46 -4.69 -17.29
C GLY A 178 -1.54 -3.97 -18.64
N ASP A 179 -1.04 -2.73 -18.69
CA ASP A 179 -0.99 -1.89 -19.88
C ASP A 179 0.31 -1.07 -19.91
N PRO A 180 1.26 -1.37 -20.82
CA PRO A 180 2.54 -0.67 -20.88
C PRO A 180 2.40 0.80 -21.30
N ARG A 181 1.35 1.15 -22.05
CA ARG A 181 1.10 2.54 -22.44
C ARG A 181 0.57 3.34 -21.24
N ALA A 182 -0.37 2.78 -20.49
CA ALA A 182 -0.87 3.41 -19.27
C ALA A 182 0.26 3.58 -18.24
N MET A 183 1.17 2.59 -18.10
CA MET A 183 2.35 2.70 -17.24
C MET A 183 3.26 3.85 -17.68
N TYR A 184 3.55 3.94 -18.96
CA TYR A 184 4.35 5.05 -19.50
C TYR A 184 3.72 6.42 -19.19
N GLU A 185 2.40 6.57 -19.41
CA GLU A 185 1.67 7.80 -19.11
C GLU A 185 1.63 8.08 -17.57
N SER A 186 1.50 7.05 -16.76
CA SER A 186 1.55 7.18 -15.30
C SER A 186 2.88 7.73 -14.82
N ILE A 187 3.98 7.17 -15.30
CA ILE A 187 5.34 7.61 -14.89
C ILE A 187 5.66 8.99 -15.44
N THR A 188 5.41 9.23 -16.74
CA THR A 188 5.91 10.45 -17.43
C THR A 188 4.97 11.66 -17.33
N GLN A 189 3.69 11.44 -16.95
CA GLN A 189 2.72 12.54 -16.90
C GLN A 189 2.10 12.68 -15.50
N ARG A 190 1.61 11.56 -14.89
CA ARG A 190 0.93 11.64 -13.60
C ARG A 190 1.90 11.85 -12.44
N LEU A 191 3.03 11.16 -12.45
CA LEU A 191 4.09 11.33 -11.44
C LEU A 191 5.03 12.51 -11.75
N ALA A 192 4.99 13.09 -12.94
CA ALA A 192 5.85 14.25 -13.32
C ALA A 192 5.64 15.50 -12.43
N ARG A 193 4.55 15.55 -11.66
CA ARG A 193 4.27 16.65 -10.70
C ARG A 193 4.91 16.44 -9.33
N ILE A 194 5.41 15.23 -9.06
CA ILE A 194 6.10 14.91 -7.81
C ILE A 194 7.45 15.64 -7.82
N PRO A 195 7.85 16.30 -6.73
CA PRO A 195 9.14 16.98 -6.65
C PRO A 195 10.32 16.05 -6.94
N ASP A 196 11.35 16.54 -7.60
CA ASP A 196 12.55 15.76 -7.97
C ASP A 196 13.35 15.29 -6.73
N ASP A 197 13.18 15.95 -5.59
CA ASP A 197 13.80 15.60 -4.32
C ASP A 197 12.91 14.71 -3.43
N ALA A 198 11.76 14.26 -3.93
CA ALA A 198 10.91 13.32 -3.21
C ALA A 198 11.61 11.96 -3.05
N ILE A 199 11.43 11.37 -1.88
CA ILE A 199 12.01 10.05 -1.57
C ILE A 199 11.04 8.98 -2.06
N LEU A 200 11.56 8.05 -2.87
CA LEU A 200 10.80 6.91 -3.39
C LEU A 200 10.78 5.74 -2.38
N PHE A 201 9.57 5.20 -2.16
CA PHE A 201 9.30 4.03 -1.35
C PHE A 201 8.52 3.00 -2.20
N PRO A 202 9.21 2.01 -2.80
CA PRO A 202 8.60 1.03 -3.71
C PRO A 202 7.82 -0.06 -2.98
N GLY A 203 7.05 -0.87 -3.73
CA GLY A 203 6.33 -2.04 -3.20
C GLY A 203 7.25 -3.20 -2.79
N HIS A 204 8.43 -3.32 -3.43
CA HIS A 204 9.36 -4.43 -3.20
C HIS A 204 10.82 -3.95 -3.10
N LEU A 205 11.64 -4.76 -2.38
CA LEU A 205 13.08 -4.61 -2.34
C LEU A 205 13.72 -5.34 -3.56
N TYR A 206 13.43 -4.88 -4.76
CA TYR A 206 14.13 -5.35 -5.97
C TYR A 206 15.38 -4.49 -6.20
N SER A 207 16.51 -5.14 -6.43
CA SER A 207 17.81 -4.53 -6.76
C SER A 207 18.38 -5.20 -8.02
#